data_4daf8c01c2c496a11c704dc10c0f2cda
#
_entry.id   4daf8c01c2c496a11c704dc10c0f2cda
#
_cell.length_a   1.000
_cell.length_b   1.000
_cell.length_c   1.000
_cell.angle_alpha   90.00
_cell.angle_beta   90.00
_cell.angle_gamma   90.00
#
_symmetry.space_group_name_H-M   'P 1'
#
loop_
_entity.id
_entity.type
_entity.pdbx_description
1 polymer ?
#
loop_
_entity_poly.entity_id
_entity_poly.type
_entity_poly.pdbx_seq_one_letter_code
_entity_poly.pdbx_strand_id
1 'polypeptide(L)'
;MSGMVLYGLFTFILEYHSKNKEKYSVVKYRIIYVLLFILSILPLTLISGLRYNVGTDYNHTYAPHFIDKNWDYSEFLFIWVNQFLRLFTSNPVILFLFMATVTHTFLQLAITRISPRWWFSAVLVVCINFFSVSLNQSRQMMSVAIYAYAFTFIHEHKLVKYLIFAILAGLFHYGCLILIPVYFIFNFKFVKKYYLGIFIVTLLLVPAMCLCFKQVILYTKYEYYFTNPNYYTNQSIEAYFLASLIVEGFAILWADNLIKKYGDLAIGLILLNGIALCIGFASFFIKINELTARTYLLFSFGQVFLIPMIVESEDNYWMKWYIVIALVSTVTLSSSYVIYRQLHHEIFPYRWIFNK
;
A
#
# COMPACT_ATOMS: atom_id res chain seq x y z
N MET A 1 10.67 6.14 15.49
CA MET A 1 9.57 7.06 15.87
C MET A 1 9.73 8.46 15.29
N SER A 2 10.86 9.15 15.46
CA SER A 2 11.05 10.55 14.99
C SER A 2 10.77 10.78 13.50
N GLY A 3 11.23 9.91 12.60
CA GLY A 3 11.00 10.09 11.17
C GLY A 3 9.55 9.94 10.72
N MET A 4 8.78 9.11 11.40
CA MET A 4 7.33 8.93 11.13
C MET A 4 6.55 10.17 11.57
N VAL A 5 6.91 10.76 12.71
CA VAL A 5 6.32 12.01 13.20
C VAL A 5 6.67 13.16 12.23
N LEU A 6 7.92 13.21 11.77
CA LEU A 6 8.35 14.22 10.78
C LEU A 6 7.61 14.08 9.45
N TYR A 7 7.36 12.87 8.97
CA TYR A 7 6.56 12.64 7.77
C TYR A 7 5.14 13.24 7.89
N GLY A 8 4.45 12.94 8.99
CA GLY A 8 3.13 13.50 9.27
C GLY A 8 3.17 15.03 9.39
N LEU A 9 4.16 15.58 10.13
CA LEU A 9 4.32 17.02 10.32
C LEU A 9 4.59 17.77 9.00
N PHE A 10 5.55 17.31 8.20
CA PHE A 10 5.86 17.96 6.92
C PHE A 10 4.71 17.82 5.92
N THR A 11 3.97 16.71 5.95
CA THR A 11 2.75 16.56 5.13
C THR A 11 1.65 17.51 5.61
N PHE A 12 1.51 17.75 6.91
CA PHE A 12 0.59 18.76 7.45
C PHE A 12 0.97 20.17 6.97
N ILE A 13 2.25 20.53 7.01
CA ILE A 13 2.73 21.84 6.53
C ILE A 13 2.48 21.98 5.03
N LEU A 14 2.72 20.92 4.24
CA LEU A 14 2.44 20.89 2.81
C LEU A 14 0.94 21.09 2.52
N GLU A 15 0.08 20.39 3.27
CA GLU A 15 -1.38 20.53 3.17
C GLU A 15 -1.82 21.96 3.50
N TYR A 16 -1.31 22.53 4.59
CA TYR A 16 -1.59 23.90 4.99
C TYR A 16 -1.16 24.91 3.92
N HIS A 17 0.04 24.76 3.36
CA HIS A 17 0.52 25.61 2.27
C HIS A 17 -0.36 25.49 1.03
N SER A 18 -0.78 24.29 0.66
CA SER A 18 -1.65 24.04 -0.48
C SER A 18 -3.02 24.73 -0.34
N LYS A 19 -3.60 24.71 0.87
CA LYS A 19 -4.88 25.38 1.17
C LYS A 19 -4.78 26.91 1.17
N ASN A 20 -3.59 27.47 1.35
CA ASN A 20 -3.34 28.90 1.42
C ASN A 20 -2.64 29.46 0.17
N LYS A 21 -2.82 28.82 -0.99
CA LYS A 21 -2.16 29.20 -2.25
C LYS A 21 -2.33 30.66 -2.65
N GLU A 22 -3.46 31.26 -2.32
CA GLU A 22 -3.81 32.66 -2.65
C GLU A 22 -2.92 33.70 -1.95
N LYS A 23 -2.23 33.32 -0.86
CA LYS A 23 -1.30 34.19 -0.13
C LYS A 23 0.04 34.40 -0.83
N TYR A 24 0.27 33.69 -1.93
CA TYR A 24 1.57 33.65 -2.62
C TYR A 24 1.42 33.97 -4.11
N SER A 25 2.47 34.55 -4.72
CA SER A 25 2.57 34.56 -6.17
C SER A 25 2.69 33.11 -6.70
N VAL A 26 2.28 32.89 -7.94
CA VAL A 26 2.27 31.54 -8.56
C VAL A 26 3.66 30.89 -8.52
N VAL A 27 4.71 31.64 -8.80
CA VAL A 27 6.09 31.14 -8.80
C VAL A 27 6.51 30.77 -7.37
N LYS A 28 6.31 31.68 -6.40
CA LYS A 28 6.65 31.44 -5.00
C LYS A 28 5.89 30.24 -4.43
N TYR A 29 4.60 30.13 -4.74
CA TYR A 29 3.78 29.00 -4.34
C TYR A 29 4.37 27.68 -4.85
N ARG A 30 4.70 27.60 -6.15
CA ARG A 30 5.24 26.37 -6.76
C ARG A 30 6.59 25.96 -6.14
N ILE A 31 7.49 26.92 -5.95
CA ILE A 31 8.80 26.63 -5.34
C ILE A 31 8.61 26.08 -3.92
N ILE A 32 7.83 26.75 -3.08
CA ILE A 32 7.59 26.30 -1.70
C ILE A 32 6.89 24.95 -1.70
N TYR A 33 5.90 24.75 -2.58
CA TYR A 33 5.20 23.46 -2.68
C TYR A 33 6.16 22.31 -3.00
N VAL A 34 7.04 22.47 -3.98
CA VAL A 34 8.03 21.44 -4.34
C VAL A 34 9.01 21.18 -3.19
N LEU A 35 9.50 22.22 -2.52
CA LEU A 35 10.39 22.06 -1.37
C LEU A 35 9.70 21.32 -0.22
N LEU A 36 8.47 21.70 0.12
CA LEU A 36 7.70 21.03 1.17
C LEU A 36 7.33 19.59 0.79
N PHE A 37 7.05 19.32 -0.48
CA PHE A 37 6.81 17.97 -0.98
C PHE A 37 8.06 17.09 -0.79
N ILE A 38 9.24 17.58 -1.18
CA ILE A 38 10.51 16.86 -0.97
C ILE A 38 10.76 16.64 0.53
N LEU A 39 10.58 17.67 1.35
CA LEU A 39 10.74 17.57 2.79
C LEU A 39 9.76 16.57 3.41
N SER A 40 8.53 16.46 2.89
CA SER A 40 7.55 15.51 3.42
C SER A 40 7.98 14.06 3.21
N ILE A 41 8.50 13.70 2.04
CA ILE A 41 8.90 12.32 1.76
C ILE A 41 10.29 11.95 2.32
N LEU A 42 11.14 12.94 2.58
CA LEU A 42 12.55 12.74 2.95
C LEU A 42 12.75 11.87 4.21
N PRO A 43 12.00 12.05 5.32
CA PRO A 43 12.22 11.25 6.53
C PRO A 43 12.06 9.75 6.31
N LEU A 44 10.97 9.33 5.67
CA LEU A 44 10.73 7.91 5.40
C LEU A 44 11.68 7.37 4.33
N THR A 45 12.03 8.20 3.33
CA THR A 45 13.00 7.83 2.29
C THR A 45 14.38 7.56 2.89
N LEU A 46 14.85 8.41 3.79
CA LEU A 46 16.14 8.22 4.46
C LEU A 46 16.12 6.98 5.36
N ILE A 47 15.06 6.80 6.16
CA ILE A 47 14.93 5.60 6.99
C ILE A 47 14.92 4.33 6.13
N SER A 48 14.14 4.28 5.05
CA SER A 48 14.07 3.10 4.20
C SER A 48 15.35 2.89 3.39
N GLY A 49 15.92 3.95 2.85
CA GLY A 49 17.06 3.88 1.92
C GLY A 49 18.41 3.69 2.59
N LEU A 50 18.59 4.23 3.81
CA LEU A 50 19.85 4.15 4.56
C LEU A 50 19.85 3.03 5.61
N ARG A 51 18.91 2.09 5.53
CA ARG A 51 18.89 0.92 6.39
C ARG A 51 20.06 -0.03 6.10
N TYR A 52 20.52 -0.70 7.13
CA TYR A 52 21.57 -1.71 7.01
C TYR A 52 21.13 -3.00 7.69
N ASN A 53 21.09 -4.10 6.94
CA ASN A 53 20.70 -5.42 7.44
C ASN A 53 19.32 -5.38 8.14
N VAL A 54 18.35 -4.74 7.50
CA VAL A 54 16.96 -4.61 7.98
C VAL A 54 16.01 -5.20 6.94
N GLY A 55 15.26 -6.21 7.37
CA GLY A 55 14.39 -7.02 6.52
C GLY A 55 15.12 -8.25 5.95
N THR A 56 14.45 -9.42 5.99
CA THR A 56 15.02 -10.68 5.48
C THR A 56 15.40 -10.58 4.00
N ASP A 57 14.59 -9.89 3.19
CA ASP A 57 14.89 -9.69 1.76
C ASP A 57 16.15 -8.82 1.53
N TYR A 58 16.57 -8.01 2.53
CA TYR A 58 17.81 -7.25 2.43
C TYR A 58 19.00 -8.15 2.20
N ASN A 59 19.17 -9.17 3.07
CA ASN A 59 20.33 -10.06 3.07
C ASN A 59 20.22 -11.21 2.10
N HIS A 60 19.02 -11.68 1.84
CA HIS A 60 18.80 -12.91 1.05
C HIS A 60 18.48 -12.62 -0.42
N THR A 61 18.03 -11.41 -0.73
CA THR A 61 17.58 -11.10 -2.09
C THR A 61 18.28 -9.87 -2.66
N TYR A 62 18.08 -8.68 -2.05
CA TYR A 62 18.46 -7.43 -2.73
C TYR A 62 19.95 -7.14 -2.70
N ALA A 63 20.59 -7.20 -1.53
CA ALA A 63 22.00 -6.85 -1.40
C ALA A 63 22.92 -7.86 -2.11
N PRO A 64 22.78 -9.19 -1.93
CA PRO A 64 23.59 -10.16 -2.64
C PRO A 64 23.42 -10.06 -4.16
N HIS A 65 22.18 -10.06 -4.66
CA HIS A 65 21.94 -9.99 -6.10
C HIS A 65 22.50 -8.71 -6.74
N PHE A 66 22.42 -7.58 -6.02
CA PHE A 66 22.98 -6.31 -6.49
C PHE A 66 24.51 -6.36 -6.52
N ILE A 67 25.18 -6.90 -5.49
CA ILE A 67 26.64 -6.99 -5.37
C ILE A 67 27.21 -7.96 -6.40
N ASP A 68 26.64 -9.16 -6.46
CA ASP A 68 27.15 -10.30 -7.26
C ASP A 68 26.71 -10.22 -8.74
N LYS A 69 25.91 -9.20 -9.10
CA LYS A 69 25.30 -9.05 -10.43
C LYS A 69 24.47 -10.27 -10.85
N ASN A 70 23.92 -10.98 -9.89
CA ASN A 70 22.97 -12.05 -10.13
C ASN A 70 21.57 -11.46 -10.26
N TRP A 71 21.04 -11.42 -11.50
CA TRP A 71 19.74 -10.81 -11.80
C TRP A 71 18.63 -11.86 -11.85
N ASP A 72 18.55 -12.73 -10.87
CA ASP A 72 17.52 -13.78 -10.74
C ASP A 72 16.12 -13.23 -10.41
N TYR A 73 15.84 -12.04 -10.90
CA TYR A 73 14.50 -11.46 -10.84
C TYR A 73 13.73 -11.77 -12.12
N SER A 74 12.43 -11.97 -11.99
CA SER A 74 11.57 -12.17 -13.15
C SER A 74 11.14 -10.87 -13.83
N GLU A 75 11.21 -9.75 -13.11
CA GLU A 75 10.66 -8.46 -13.55
C GLU A 75 11.69 -7.64 -14.32
N PHE A 76 11.41 -7.47 -15.60
CA PHE A 76 12.29 -6.82 -16.56
C PHE A 76 12.77 -5.42 -16.14
N LEU A 77 11.83 -4.54 -15.71
CA LEU A 77 12.21 -3.17 -15.38
C LEU A 77 13.05 -3.11 -14.11
N PHE A 78 12.80 -4.01 -13.16
CA PHE A 78 13.62 -4.09 -11.94
C PHE A 78 15.04 -4.54 -12.24
N ILE A 79 15.22 -5.51 -13.14
CA ILE A 79 16.54 -5.93 -13.64
C ILE A 79 17.26 -4.73 -14.27
N TRP A 80 16.61 -4.01 -15.16
CA TRP A 80 17.16 -2.86 -15.86
C TRP A 80 17.64 -1.77 -14.89
N VAL A 81 16.84 -1.45 -13.87
CA VAL A 81 17.22 -0.49 -12.84
C VAL A 81 18.43 -0.95 -12.05
N ASN A 82 18.48 -2.23 -11.66
CA ASN A 82 19.66 -2.78 -10.97
C ASN A 82 20.92 -2.64 -11.84
N GLN A 83 20.85 -3.03 -13.10
CA GLN A 83 21.98 -2.89 -14.05
C GLN A 83 22.40 -1.42 -14.19
N PHE A 84 21.45 -0.51 -14.36
CA PHE A 84 21.72 0.92 -14.48
C PHE A 84 22.38 1.50 -13.22
N LEU A 85 21.84 1.24 -12.05
CA LEU A 85 22.43 1.72 -10.79
C LEU A 85 23.81 1.13 -10.53
N ARG A 86 24.06 -0.08 -10.97
CA ARG A 86 25.34 -0.79 -10.84
C ARG A 86 26.45 -0.18 -11.69
N LEU A 87 26.11 0.65 -12.69
CA LEU A 87 27.11 1.43 -13.44
C LEU A 87 27.81 2.49 -12.58
N PHE A 88 27.14 3.01 -11.54
CA PHE A 88 27.66 4.07 -10.69
C PHE A 88 28.33 3.55 -9.41
N THR A 89 27.87 2.43 -8.85
CA THR A 89 28.40 1.92 -7.59
C THR A 89 28.07 0.45 -7.38
N SER A 90 28.92 -0.24 -6.61
CA SER A 90 28.65 -1.59 -6.10
C SER A 90 27.93 -1.60 -4.75
N ASN A 91 27.70 -0.44 -4.12
CA ASN A 91 27.05 -0.35 -2.84
C ASN A 91 25.52 -0.50 -3.00
N PRO A 92 24.87 -1.52 -2.40
CA PRO A 92 23.45 -1.77 -2.55
C PRO A 92 22.56 -0.67 -1.94
N VAL A 93 23.10 0.23 -1.14
CA VAL A 93 22.38 1.37 -0.56
C VAL A 93 21.72 2.23 -1.64
N ILE A 94 22.34 2.36 -2.83
CA ILE A 94 21.74 3.11 -3.93
C ILE A 94 20.43 2.47 -4.41
N LEU A 95 20.34 1.15 -4.43
CA LEU A 95 19.11 0.43 -4.79
C LEU A 95 18.01 0.69 -3.76
N PHE A 96 18.34 0.62 -2.47
CA PHE A 96 17.38 0.89 -1.40
C PHE A 96 16.92 2.35 -1.40
N LEU A 97 17.82 3.31 -1.63
CA LEU A 97 17.46 4.72 -1.80
C LEU A 97 16.55 4.93 -3.01
N PHE A 98 16.83 4.28 -4.13
CA PHE A 98 15.98 4.34 -5.32
C PHE A 98 14.56 3.81 -4.99
N MET A 99 14.44 2.59 -4.45
CA MET A 99 13.16 1.99 -4.12
C MET A 99 12.39 2.85 -3.11
N ALA A 100 13.04 3.35 -2.08
CA ALA A 100 12.43 4.22 -1.06
C ALA A 100 11.94 5.54 -1.67
N THR A 101 12.76 6.18 -2.50
CA THR A 101 12.40 7.45 -3.15
C THR A 101 11.18 7.26 -4.04
N VAL A 102 11.15 6.23 -4.87
CA VAL A 102 10.00 5.94 -5.75
C VAL A 102 8.76 5.64 -4.91
N THR A 103 8.87 4.78 -3.90
CA THR A 103 7.75 4.40 -3.03
C THR A 103 7.10 5.61 -2.39
N HIS A 104 7.90 6.43 -1.69
CA HIS A 104 7.34 7.56 -0.93
C HIS A 104 6.90 8.71 -1.83
N THR A 105 7.55 8.91 -2.98
CA THR A 105 7.11 9.91 -3.98
C THR A 105 5.73 9.57 -4.55
N PHE A 106 5.54 8.35 -5.05
CA PHE A 106 4.26 7.97 -5.65
C PHE A 106 3.13 7.88 -4.62
N LEU A 107 3.42 7.41 -3.41
CA LEU A 107 2.44 7.39 -2.34
C LEU A 107 2.03 8.81 -1.93
N GLN A 108 2.99 9.74 -1.79
CA GLN A 108 2.71 11.14 -1.48
C GLN A 108 1.93 11.82 -2.61
N LEU A 109 2.25 11.54 -3.88
CA LEU A 109 1.47 12.02 -5.03
C LEU A 109 0.02 11.51 -4.98
N ALA A 110 -0.21 10.25 -4.62
CA ALA A 110 -1.56 9.71 -4.45
C ALA A 110 -2.30 10.41 -3.30
N ILE A 111 -1.64 10.59 -2.15
CA ILE A 111 -2.20 11.27 -0.97
C ILE A 111 -2.64 12.69 -1.34
N THR A 112 -1.78 13.47 -1.99
CA THR A 112 -2.10 14.86 -2.35
C THR A 112 -3.21 15.00 -3.39
N ARG A 113 -3.54 13.93 -4.13
CA ARG A 113 -4.60 13.95 -5.14
C ARG A 113 -5.98 13.57 -4.62
N ILE A 114 -6.09 12.56 -3.78
CA ILE A 114 -7.37 11.97 -3.43
C ILE A 114 -7.69 11.97 -1.94
N SER A 115 -6.71 12.18 -1.05
CA SER A 115 -7.02 12.24 0.38
C SER A 115 -7.65 13.57 0.78
N PRO A 116 -8.73 13.57 1.58
CA PRO A 116 -9.31 14.81 2.13
C PRO A 116 -8.44 15.43 3.23
N ARG A 117 -7.56 14.63 3.87
CA ARG A 117 -6.63 15.04 4.94
C ARG A 117 -5.26 14.39 4.73
N TRP A 118 -4.36 15.12 4.10
CA TRP A 118 -3.05 14.58 3.70
C TRP A 118 -2.23 14.09 4.88
N TRP A 119 -2.13 14.89 5.94
CA TRP A 119 -1.39 14.52 7.14
C TRP A 119 -1.95 13.26 7.80
N PHE A 120 -3.28 13.08 7.80
CA PHE A 120 -3.90 11.91 8.40
C PHE A 120 -3.60 10.66 7.58
N SER A 121 -3.70 10.74 6.25
CA SER A 121 -3.23 9.65 5.37
C SER A 121 -1.76 9.33 5.58
N ALA A 122 -0.90 10.35 5.75
CA ALA A 122 0.52 10.14 6.01
C ALA A 122 0.75 9.36 7.34
N VAL A 123 0.00 9.67 8.39
CA VAL A 123 0.04 8.89 9.65
C VAL A 123 -0.44 7.46 9.42
N LEU A 124 -1.52 7.27 8.67
CA LEU A 124 -2.06 5.94 8.36
C LEU A 124 -1.10 5.05 7.57
N VAL A 125 -0.23 5.60 6.72
CA VAL A 125 0.83 4.83 6.03
C VAL A 125 1.66 4.02 7.03
N VAL A 126 1.87 4.58 8.22
CA VAL A 126 2.60 3.89 9.30
C VAL A 126 1.67 2.97 10.07
N CYS A 127 0.47 3.45 10.42
CA CYS A 127 -0.50 2.71 11.25
C CYS A 127 -0.99 1.41 10.59
N ILE A 128 -1.17 1.39 9.25
CA ILE A 128 -1.58 0.20 8.50
C ILE A 128 -0.42 -0.72 8.09
N ASN A 129 0.76 -0.51 8.65
CA ASN A 129 1.97 -1.30 8.39
C ASN A 129 2.56 -1.16 6.96
N PHE A 130 2.07 -0.24 6.13
CA PHE A 130 2.60 -0.05 4.77
C PHE A 130 4.10 0.27 4.80
N PHE A 131 4.50 1.18 5.70
CA PHE A 131 5.89 1.57 5.85
C PHE A 131 6.78 0.41 6.30
N SER A 132 6.40 -0.33 7.37
CA SER A 132 7.23 -1.42 7.90
C SER A 132 7.37 -2.56 6.89
N VAL A 133 6.28 -2.92 6.18
CA VAL A 133 6.33 -3.92 5.12
C VAL A 133 7.25 -3.47 3.97
N SER A 134 7.30 -2.17 3.66
CA SER A 134 8.19 -1.64 2.62
C SER A 134 9.69 -1.81 2.94
N LEU A 135 10.05 -2.01 4.21
CA LEU A 135 11.42 -2.32 4.62
C LEU A 135 11.83 -3.76 4.27
N ASN A 136 10.87 -4.67 4.11
CA ASN A 136 11.14 -6.06 3.71
C ASN A 136 10.76 -6.29 2.24
N GLN A 137 9.51 -6.20 1.90
CA GLN A 137 8.96 -6.43 0.54
C GLN A 137 9.09 -5.16 -0.33
N SER A 138 10.29 -4.55 -0.38
CA SER A 138 10.52 -3.21 -0.93
C SER A 138 10.07 -3.07 -2.38
N ARG A 139 10.33 -4.06 -3.24
CA ARG A 139 9.94 -4.06 -4.65
C ARG A 139 8.43 -4.10 -4.84
N GLN A 140 7.75 -4.97 -4.09
CA GLN A 140 6.29 -5.05 -4.14
C GLN A 140 5.65 -3.75 -3.67
N MET A 141 6.10 -3.21 -2.53
CA MET A 141 5.51 -1.99 -1.95
C MET A 141 5.81 -0.75 -2.79
N MET A 142 6.94 -0.70 -3.49
CA MET A 142 7.23 0.31 -4.50
C MET A 142 6.19 0.24 -5.63
N SER A 143 5.90 -0.94 -6.12
CA SER A 143 4.91 -1.16 -7.19
C SER A 143 3.49 -0.81 -6.73
N VAL A 144 3.13 -1.17 -5.48
CA VAL A 144 1.84 -0.77 -4.87
C VAL A 144 1.72 0.75 -4.75
N ALA A 145 2.79 1.45 -4.39
CA ALA A 145 2.78 2.91 -4.33
C ALA A 145 2.57 3.55 -5.72
N ILE A 146 3.23 3.03 -6.77
CA ILE A 146 3.02 3.46 -8.15
C ILE A 146 1.57 3.21 -8.57
N TYR A 147 1.02 2.04 -8.22
CA TYR A 147 -0.37 1.71 -8.51
C TYR A 147 -1.36 2.58 -7.71
N ALA A 148 -1.07 2.91 -6.45
CA ALA A 148 -1.89 3.84 -5.68
C ALA A 148 -2.03 5.20 -6.39
N TYR A 149 -0.97 5.65 -7.05
CA TYR A 149 -1.04 6.84 -7.90
C TYR A 149 -1.83 6.58 -9.19
N ALA A 150 -1.68 5.42 -9.83
CA ALA A 150 -2.51 5.03 -10.98
C ALA A 150 -4.00 5.05 -10.62
N PHE A 151 -4.36 4.52 -9.45
CA PHE A 151 -5.73 4.46 -8.95
C PHE A 151 -6.42 5.84 -8.93
N THR A 152 -5.65 6.92 -8.68
CA THR A 152 -6.21 8.27 -8.68
C THR A 152 -6.82 8.70 -10.01
N PHE A 153 -6.51 8.04 -11.11
CA PHE A 153 -7.05 8.35 -12.44
C PHE A 153 -8.34 7.60 -12.79
N ILE A 154 -8.78 6.65 -11.94
CA ILE A 154 -9.99 5.85 -12.20
C ILE A 154 -11.24 6.73 -12.17
N HIS A 155 -11.41 7.52 -11.11
CA HIS A 155 -12.57 8.40 -10.94
C HIS A 155 -12.57 9.60 -11.91
N GLU A 156 -11.39 9.95 -12.44
CA GLU A 156 -11.24 10.97 -13.48
C GLU A 156 -11.51 10.42 -14.90
N HIS A 157 -11.80 9.13 -15.02
CA HIS A 157 -11.98 8.41 -16.30
C HIS A 157 -10.79 8.53 -17.26
N LYS A 158 -9.56 8.70 -16.73
CA LYS A 158 -8.33 8.88 -17.52
C LYS A 158 -7.63 7.54 -17.75
N LEU A 159 -8.22 6.69 -18.59
CA LEU A 159 -7.74 5.32 -18.88
C LEU A 159 -6.25 5.29 -19.27
N VAL A 160 -5.81 6.14 -20.19
CA VAL A 160 -4.41 6.12 -20.67
C VAL A 160 -3.43 6.39 -19.52
N LYS A 161 -3.71 7.39 -18.69
CA LYS A 161 -2.84 7.67 -17.52
C LYS A 161 -2.86 6.54 -16.52
N TYR A 162 -4.04 5.96 -16.27
CA TYR A 162 -4.15 4.79 -15.41
C TYR A 162 -3.29 3.64 -15.94
N LEU A 163 -3.44 3.27 -17.23
CA LEU A 163 -2.70 2.16 -17.82
C LEU A 163 -1.18 2.38 -17.79
N ILE A 164 -0.70 3.60 -18.08
CA ILE A 164 0.74 3.91 -18.01
C ILE A 164 1.31 3.56 -16.63
N PHE A 165 0.69 4.04 -15.56
CA PHE A 165 1.20 3.80 -14.19
C PHE A 165 0.88 2.40 -13.68
N ALA A 166 -0.24 1.79 -14.06
CA ALA A 166 -0.56 0.41 -13.68
C ALA A 166 0.39 -0.60 -14.36
N ILE A 167 0.71 -0.40 -15.64
CA ILE A 167 1.71 -1.20 -16.35
C ILE A 167 3.11 -0.96 -15.75
N LEU A 168 3.48 0.30 -15.49
CA LEU A 168 4.75 0.62 -14.82
C LEU A 168 4.89 -0.12 -13.49
N ALA A 169 3.85 -0.13 -12.66
CA ALA A 169 3.83 -0.90 -11.42
C ALA A 169 4.04 -2.40 -11.69
N GLY A 170 3.35 -2.96 -12.69
CA GLY A 170 3.49 -4.36 -13.10
C GLY A 170 4.89 -4.72 -13.60
N LEU A 171 5.56 -3.82 -14.32
CA LEU A 171 6.92 -4.04 -14.81
C LEU A 171 7.97 -4.08 -13.68
N PHE A 172 7.70 -3.45 -12.55
CA PHE A 172 8.52 -3.58 -11.33
C PHE A 172 8.14 -4.79 -10.48
N HIS A 173 6.87 -5.19 -10.50
CA HIS A 173 6.40 -6.39 -9.78
C HIS A 173 5.18 -6.97 -10.47
N TYR A 174 5.33 -8.11 -11.15
CA TYR A 174 4.29 -8.73 -11.97
C TYR A 174 2.98 -9.01 -11.21
N GLY A 175 3.04 -9.22 -9.89
CA GLY A 175 1.84 -9.36 -9.07
C GLY A 175 0.88 -8.16 -9.18
N CYS A 176 1.38 -6.95 -9.46
CA CYS A 176 0.56 -5.76 -9.63
C CYS A 176 -0.25 -5.74 -10.95
N LEU A 177 0.07 -6.61 -11.93
CA LEU A 177 -0.71 -6.71 -13.17
C LEU A 177 -2.16 -7.14 -12.93
N ILE A 178 -2.41 -7.88 -11.83
CA ILE A 178 -3.77 -8.25 -11.41
C ILE A 178 -4.67 -7.04 -11.14
N LEU A 179 -4.07 -5.87 -10.91
CA LEU A 179 -4.80 -4.64 -10.63
C LEU A 179 -5.27 -3.90 -11.90
N ILE A 180 -4.77 -4.25 -13.09
CA ILE A 180 -5.15 -3.59 -14.35
C ILE A 180 -6.66 -3.65 -14.62
N PRO A 181 -7.37 -4.79 -14.42
CA PRO A 181 -8.82 -4.88 -14.61
C PRO A 181 -9.64 -3.97 -13.67
N VAL A 182 -9.08 -3.52 -12.56
CA VAL A 182 -9.78 -2.69 -11.56
C VAL A 182 -10.38 -1.43 -12.18
N TYR A 183 -9.70 -0.80 -13.15
CA TYR A 183 -10.25 0.35 -13.88
C TYR A 183 -11.60 0.04 -14.52
N PHE A 184 -11.66 -1.06 -15.25
CA PHE A 184 -12.86 -1.45 -15.99
C PHE A 184 -13.97 -1.86 -15.03
N ILE A 185 -13.65 -2.68 -14.01
CA ILE A 185 -14.60 -3.15 -13.01
C ILE A 185 -15.24 -1.95 -12.29
N PHE A 186 -14.45 -0.98 -11.82
CA PHE A 186 -14.95 0.15 -11.03
C PHE A 186 -15.68 1.19 -11.89
N ASN A 187 -15.45 1.24 -13.20
CA ASN A 187 -16.21 2.11 -14.10
C ASN A 187 -17.49 1.46 -14.65
N PHE A 188 -17.74 0.18 -14.39
CA PHE A 188 -18.98 -0.47 -14.79
C PHE A 188 -20.18 0.08 -13.98
N LYS A 189 -21.19 0.62 -14.66
CA LYS A 189 -22.41 1.16 -14.02
C LYS A 189 -23.12 0.11 -13.15
N PHE A 190 -23.12 -1.17 -13.59
CA PHE A 190 -23.70 -2.28 -12.83
C PHE A 190 -22.97 -2.48 -11.50
N VAL A 191 -21.63 -2.45 -11.48
CA VAL A 191 -20.82 -2.61 -10.26
C VAL A 191 -21.10 -1.47 -9.30
N LYS A 192 -21.13 -0.24 -9.78
CA LYS A 192 -21.44 0.95 -8.94
C LYS A 192 -22.83 0.88 -8.33
N LYS A 193 -23.81 0.40 -9.08
CA LYS A 193 -25.20 0.31 -8.61
C LYS A 193 -25.40 -0.82 -7.58
N TYR A 194 -24.71 -1.95 -7.74
CA TYR A 194 -24.92 -3.15 -6.95
C TYR A 194 -23.69 -3.55 -6.10
N TYR A 195 -22.79 -2.60 -5.80
CA TYR A 195 -21.51 -2.86 -5.15
C TYR A 195 -21.63 -3.68 -3.87
N LEU A 196 -22.62 -3.38 -3.02
CA LEU A 196 -22.84 -4.10 -1.77
C LEU A 196 -23.29 -5.55 -2.02
N GLY A 197 -24.23 -5.77 -2.96
CA GLY A 197 -24.68 -7.11 -3.33
C GLY A 197 -23.53 -7.94 -3.92
N ILE A 198 -22.73 -7.33 -4.81
CA ILE A 198 -21.54 -7.96 -5.39
C ILE A 198 -20.55 -8.35 -4.30
N PHE A 199 -20.28 -7.44 -3.34
CA PHE A 199 -19.39 -7.71 -2.21
C PHE A 199 -19.88 -8.91 -1.38
N ILE A 200 -21.17 -8.94 -0.99
CA ILE A 200 -21.75 -10.03 -0.20
C ILE A 200 -21.65 -11.36 -0.96
N VAL A 201 -22.04 -11.38 -2.25
CA VAL A 201 -21.96 -12.59 -3.07
C VAL A 201 -20.51 -13.05 -3.20
N THR A 202 -19.57 -12.15 -3.45
CA THR A 202 -18.14 -12.49 -3.53
C THR A 202 -17.66 -13.09 -2.22
N LEU A 203 -17.99 -12.50 -1.07
CA LEU A 203 -17.60 -12.99 0.25
C LEU A 203 -18.14 -14.40 0.51
N LEU A 204 -19.40 -14.68 0.13
CA LEU A 204 -20.00 -16.01 0.28
C LEU A 204 -19.35 -17.06 -0.65
N LEU A 205 -18.84 -16.65 -1.80
CA LEU A 205 -18.18 -17.53 -2.77
C LEU A 205 -16.69 -17.77 -2.45
N VAL A 206 -16.09 -17.01 -1.53
CA VAL A 206 -14.64 -17.16 -1.19
C VAL A 206 -14.24 -18.60 -0.91
N PRO A 207 -14.95 -19.40 -0.10
CA PRO A 207 -14.54 -20.79 0.16
C PRO A 207 -14.45 -21.64 -1.11
N ALA A 208 -15.46 -21.54 -1.99
CA ALA A 208 -15.46 -22.25 -3.27
C ALA A 208 -14.36 -21.76 -4.21
N MET A 209 -14.14 -20.45 -4.29
CA MET A 209 -13.05 -19.86 -5.08
C MET A 209 -11.68 -20.35 -4.59
N CYS A 210 -11.48 -20.50 -3.27
CA CYS A 210 -10.24 -21.01 -2.69
C CYS A 210 -9.95 -22.45 -3.12
N LEU A 211 -10.95 -23.29 -3.19
CA LEU A 211 -10.79 -24.68 -3.67
C LEU A 211 -10.35 -24.71 -5.12
N CYS A 212 -11.01 -23.92 -5.99
CA CYS A 212 -10.63 -23.81 -7.40
C CYS A 212 -9.21 -23.20 -7.56
N PHE A 213 -8.90 -22.15 -6.82
CA PHE A 213 -7.63 -21.48 -6.87
C PHE A 213 -6.46 -22.39 -6.48
N LYS A 214 -6.65 -23.22 -5.42
CA LYS A 214 -5.66 -24.20 -5.00
C LYS A 214 -5.32 -25.16 -6.15
N GLN A 215 -6.34 -25.66 -6.86
CA GLN A 215 -6.11 -26.57 -7.98
C GLN A 215 -5.33 -25.91 -9.11
N VAL A 216 -5.65 -24.65 -9.45
CA VAL A 216 -4.97 -23.91 -10.53
C VAL A 216 -3.52 -23.64 -10.16
N ILE A 217 -3.22 -23.21 -8.94
CA ILE A 217 -1.86 -22.87 -8.51
C ILE A 217 -0.91 -24.07 -8.54
N LEU A 218 -1.38 -25.26 -8.27
CA LEU A 218 -0.56 -26.49 -8.33
C LEU A 218 0.03 -26.75 -9.73
N TYR A 219 -0.51 -26.10 -10.78
CA TYR A 219 0.03 -26.17 -12.13
C TYR A 219 0.87 -24.95 -12.52
N THR A 220 1.23 -24.08 -11.58
CA THR A 220 2.03 -22.88 -11.81
C THR A 220 3.37 -22.93 -11.09
N LYS A 221 4.28 -21.99 -11.42
CA LYS A 221 5.53 -21.78 -10.67
C LYS A 221 5.35 -21.50 -9.17
N TYR A 222 4.12 -21.26 -8.72
CA TYR A 222 3.79 -21.01 -7.32
C TYR A 222 3.40 -22.28 -6.54
N GLU A 223 3.48 -23.47 -7.15
CA GLU A 223 3.28 -24.77 -6.50
C GLU A 223 4.14 -24.92 -5.24
N TYR A 224 5.38 -24.40 -5.26
CA TYR A 224 6.30 -24.48 -4.13
C TYR A 224 5.75 -23.86 -2.83
N TYR A 225 4.83 -22.90 -2.91
CA TYR A 225 4.16 -22.38 -1.72
C TYR A 225 3.25 -23.42 -1.03
N PHE A 226 2.76 -24.39 -1.78
CA PHE A 226 1.90 -25.47 -1.27
C PHE A 226 2.68 -26.71 -0.88
N THR A 227 3.87 -26.91 -1.42
CA THR A 227 4.67 -28.11 -1.20
C THR A 227 5.75 -27.93 -0.14
N ASN A 228 6.19 -26.69 0.12
CA ASN A 228 7.22 -26.41 1.11
C ASN A 228 6.62 -26.05 2.48
N PRO A 229 6.85 -26.90 3.52
CA PRO A 229 6.30 -26.68 4.87
C PRO A 229 6.67 -25.33 5.49
N ASN A 230 7.78 -24.70 5.08
CA ASN A 230 8.23 -23.42 5.61
C ASN A 230 7.27 -22.26 5.28
N TYR A 231 6.42 -22.41 4.26
CA TYR A 231 5.40 -21.42 3.89
C TYR A 231 4.04 -21.65 4.57
N TYR A 232 3.85 -22.78 5.28
CA TYR A 232 2.69 -23.05 6.13
C TYR A 232 2.78 -22.39 7.52
N THR A 233 3.72 -21.48 7.72
CA THR A 233 3.93 -20.83 9.00
C THR A 233 2.69 -20.05 9.44
N ASN A 234 2.43 -20.08 10.75
CA ASN A 234 1.35 -19.35 11.46
C ASN A 234 1.52 -17.83 11.36
N GLN A 235 1.45 -17.28 10.15
CA GLN A 235 1.41 -15.84 9.98
C GLN A 235 0.01 -15.36 10.30
N SER A 236 -0.06 -14.36 11.15
CA SER A 236 -1.30 -13.80 11.69
C SER A 236 -2.02 -12.88 10.70
N ILE A 237 -2.37 -13.44 9.54
CA ILE A 237 -3.14 -12.71 8.52
C ILE A 237 -4.57 -12.42 9.01
N GLU A 238 -5.03 -13.16 10.05
CA GLU A 238 -6.30 -12.90 10.72
C GLU A 238 -6.41 -11.46 11.23
N ALA A 239 -5.31 -10.87 11.66
CA ALA A 239 -5.29 -9.48 12.10
C ALA A 239 -5.57 -8.50 10.94
N TYR A 240 -5.06 -8.77 9.75
CA TYR A 240 -5.37 -7.99 8.55
C TYR A 240 -6.82 -8.16 8.11
N PHE A 241 -7.36 -9.38 8.19
CA PHE A 241 -8.77 -9.64 7.96
C PHE A 241 -9.65 -8.84 8.92
N LEU A 242 -9.36 -8.87 10.22
CA LEU A 242 -10.12 -8.15 11.23
C LEU A 242 -10.07 -6.62 11.01
N ALA A 243 -8.88 -6.08 10.69
CA ALA A 243 -8.73 -4.66 10.37
C ALA A 243 -9.59 -4.27 9.16
N SER A 244 -9.52 -5.04 8.07
CA SER A 244 -10.32 -4.76 6.87
C SER A 244 -11.82 -4.92 7.13
N LEU A 245 -12.23 -5.88 7.96
CA LEU A 245 -13.64 -6.09 8.33
C LEU A 245 -14.21 -4.87 9.07
N ILE A 246 -13.46 -4.34 10.02
CA ILE A 246 -13.89 -3.16 10.79
C ILE A 246 -13.91 -1.92 9.88
N VAL A 247 -12.88 -1.70 9.06
CA VAL A 247 -12.86 -0.59 8.09
C VAL A 247 -14.02 -0.69 7.12
N GLU A 248 -14.32 -1.89 6.58
CA GLU A 248 -15.45 -2.12 5.68
C GLU A 248 -16.79 -1.90 6.37
N GLY A 249 -16.94 -2.36 7.61
CA GLY A 249 -18.13 -2.13 8.42
C GLY A 249 -18.43 -0.64 8.58
N PHE A 250 -17.43 0.16 8.94
CA PHE A 250 -17.59 1.63 9.00
C PHE A 250 -17.87 2.23 7.62
N ALA A 251 -17.19 1.76 6.57
CA ALA A 251 -17.42 2.26 5.22
C ALA A 251 -18.85 2.00 4.72
N ILE A 252 -19.43 0.85 5.04
CA ILE A 252 -20.82 0.51 4.71
C ILE A 252 -21.80 1.31 5.56
N LEU A 253 -21.56 1.45 6.86
CA LEU A 253 -22.42 2.24 7.75
C LEU A 253 -22.47 3.71 7.35
N TRP A 254 -21.40 4.27 6.83
CA TRP A 254 -21.31 5.66 6.34
C TRP A 254 -21.41 5.78 4.82
N ALA A 255 -21.82 4.71 4.10
CA ALA A 255 -21.79 4.69 2.64
C ALA A 255 -22.55 5.85 1.98
N ASP A 256 -23.73 6.18 2.47
CA ASP A 256 -24.54 7.26 1.91
C ASP A 256 -23.81 8.63 2.02
N ASN A 257 -23.21 8.91 3.17
CA ASN A 257 -22.45 10.14 3.39
C ASN A 257 -21.18 10.17 2.55
N LEU A 258 -20.47 9.02 2.47
CA LEU A 258 -19.27 8.86 1.66
C LEU A 258 -19.57 9.07 0.17
N ILE A 259 -20.60 8.41 -0.35
CA ILE A 259 -20.97 8.49 -1.78
C ILE A 259 -21.47 9.88 -2.11
N LYS A 260 -22.27 10.49 -1.23
CA LYS A 260 -22.73 11.87 -1.42
C LYS A 260 -21.56 12.86 -1.51
N LYS A 261 -20.52 12.66 -0.72
CA LYS A 261 -19.38 13.59 -0.63
C LYS A 261 -18.27 13.32 -1.65
N TYR A 262 -17.97 12.05 -1.95
CA TYR A 262 -16.82 11.64 -2.76
C TYR A 262 -17.20 10.85 -4.02
N GLY A 263 -18.49 10.56 -4.24
CA GLY A 263 -19.00 9.92 -5.44
C GLY A 263 -18.37 8.56 -5.72
N ASP A 264 -18.03 8.35 -6.99
CA ASP A 264 -17.45 7.09 -7.50
C ASP A 264 -16.13 6.71 -6.85
N LEU A 265 -15.36 7.69 -6.36
CA LEU A 265 -14.11 7.42 -5.65
C LEU A 265 -14.37 6.65 -4.34
N ALA A 266 -15.42 7.02 -3.60
CA ALA A 266 -15.81 6.30 -2.38
C ALA A 266 -16.20 4.85 -2.69
N ILE A 267 -17.03 4.63 -3.71
CA ILE A 267 -17.43 3.28 -4.16
C ILE A 267 -16.19 2.45 -4.53
N GLY A 268 -15.27 3.04 -5.29
CA GLY A 268 -14.03 2.37 -5.68
C GLY A 268 -13.17 1.95 -4.48
N LEU A 269 -13.05 2.80 -3.45
CA LEU A 269 -12.28 2.49 -2.24
C LEU A 269 -12.97 1.46 -1.35
N ILE A 270 -14.31 1.49 -1.22
CA ILE A 270 -15.10 0.46 -0.54
C ILE A 270 -14.88 -0.90 -1.23
N LEU A 271 -15.02 -0.96 -2.54
CA LEU A 271 -14.78 -2.19 -3.30
C LEU A 271 -13.33 -2.70 -3.17
N LEU A 272 -12.36 -1.79 -3.17
CA LEU A 272 -10.94 -2.14 -3.02
C LEU A 272 -10.68 -2.76 -1.64
N ASN A 273 -11.21 -2.17 -0.57
CA ASN A 273 -11.11 -2.73 0.78
C ASN A 273 -11.92 -4.03 0.90
N GLY A 274 -13.08 -4.12 0.27
CA GLY A 274 -13.88 -5.35 0.19
C GLY A 274 -13.12 -6.51 -0.47
N ILE A 275 -12.35 -6.26 -1.53
CA ILE A 275 -11.47 -7.27 -2.13
C ILE A 275 -10.38 -7.68 -1.14
N ALA A 276 -9.73 -6.73 -0.46
CA ALA A 276 -8.74 -7.02 0.57
C ALA A 276 -9.35 -7.90 1.69
N LEU A 277 -10.57 -7.58 2.13
CA LEU A 277 -11.31 -8.37 3.11
C LEU A 277 -11.57 -9.80 2.62
N CYS A 278 -12.01 -9.98 1.38
CA CYS A 278 -12.23 -11.31 0.79
C CYS A 278 -10.92 -12.13 0.73
N ILE A 279 -9.79 -11.50 0.38
CA ILE A 279 -8.48 -12.15 0.38
C ILE A 279 -8.05 -12.54 1.81
N GLY A 280 -8.25 -11.64 2.78
CA GLY A 280 -8.03 -11.95 4.19
C GLY A 280 -8.88 -13.11 4.68
N PHE A 281 -10.15 -13.18 4.28
CA PHE A 281 -11.04 -14.29 4.58
C PHE A 281 -10.59 -15.59 3.90
N ALA A 282 -10.09 -15.51 2.68
CA ALA A 282 -9.55 -16.65 1.94
C ALA A 282 -8.40 -17.37 2.68
N SER A 283 -7.63 -16.64 3.51
CA SER A 283 -6.52 -17.20 4.27
C SER A 283 -6.93 -18.32 5.23
N PHE A 284 -8.14 -18.29 5.75
CA PHE A 284 -8.67 -19.34 6.62
C PHE A 284 -8.85 -20.68 5.89
N PHE A 285 -9.00 -20.66 4.57
CA PHE A 285 -9.25 -21.84 3.73
C PHE A 285 -7.98 -22.31 3.00
N ILE A 286 -7.17 -21.39 2.51
CA ILE A 286 -5.98 -21.71 1.69
C ILE A 286 -4.79 -22.09 2.58
N LYS A 287 -4.67 -21.54 3.77
CA LYS A 287 -3.55 -21.74 4.73
C LYS A 287 -2.15 -21.44 4.19
N ILE A 288 -2.04 -20.67 3.10
CA ILE A 288 -0.77 -20.19 2.56
C ILE A 288 -0.66 -18.71 2.84
N ASN A 289 -0.24 -18.43 4.04
CA ASN A 289 -0.28 -17.10 4.60
C ASN A 289 0.61 -16.10 3.82
N GLU A 290 1.76 -16.54 3.32
CA GLU A 290 2.66 -15.65 2.58
C GLU A 290 2.03 -15.14 1.26
N LEU A 291 1.48 -16.04 0.44
CA LEU A 291 0.85 -15.64 -0.83
C LEU A 291 -0.39 -14.78 -0.60
N THR A 292 -1.22 -15.15 0.40
CA THR A 292 -2.41 -14.39 0.76
C THR A 292 -2.07 -13.02 1.32
N ALA A 293 -1.03 -12.91 2.17
CA ALA A 293 -0.56 -11.63 2.70
C ALA A 293 -0.03 -10.73 1.59
N ARG A 294 0.80 -11.26 0.68
CA ARG A 294 1.30 -10.50 -0.48
C ARG A 294 0.16 -10.01 -1.38
N THR A 295 -0.84 -10.85 -1.63
CA THR A 295 -2.02 -10.47 -2.43
C THR A 295 -2.89 -9.44 -1.70
N TYR A 296 -3.11 -9.61 -0.38
CA TYR A 296 -3.81 -8.65 0.45
C TYR A 296 -3.21 -7.23 0.35
N LEU A 297 -1.88 -7.13 0.42
CA LEU A 297 -1.16 -5.85 0.36
C LEU A 297 -1.37 -5.10 -0.95
N LEU A 298 -1.68 -5.80 -2.06
CA LEU A 298 -2.00 -5.16 -3.33
C LEU A 298 -3.28 -4.33 -3.29
N PHE A 299 -4.22 -4.65 -2.39
CA PHE A 299 -5.53 -4.01 -2.32
C PHE A 299 -5.70 -3.15 -1.07
N SER A 300 -5.03 -3.50 0.04
CA SER A 300 -5.22 -2.82 1.34
C SER A 300 -4.69 -1.39 1.40
N PHE A 301 -3.88 -0.94 0.44
CA PHE A 301 -3.41 0.46 0.37
C PHE A 301 -4.58 1.46 0.32
N GLY A 302 -5.74 1.05 -0.16
CA GLY A 302 -6.96 1.87 -0.21
C GLY A 302 -7.39 2.39 1.16
N GLN A 303 -7.04 1.71 2.25
CA GLN A 303 -7.35 2.14 3.62
C GLN A 303 -6.70 3.48 3.99
N VAL A 304 -5.54 3.81 3.39
CA VAL A 304 -4.87 5.11 3.55
C VAL A 304 -5.79 6.28 3.18
N PHE A 305 -6.68 6.06 2.23
CA PHE A 305 -7.60 7.07 1.70
C PHE A 305 -9.02 6.90 2.24
N LEU A 306 -9.50 5.66 2.37
CA LEU A 306 -10.85 5.35 2.82
C LEU A 306 -11.10 5.81 4.25
N ILE A 307 -10.17 5.54 5.18
CA ILE A 307 -10.31 5.92 6.59
C ILE A 307 -10.46 7.44 6.76
N PRO A 308 -9.62 8.32 6.17
CA PRO A 308 -9.83 9.75 6.23
C PRO A 308 -11.15 10.21 5.59
N MET A 309 -11.61 9.53 4.53
CA MET A 309 -12.90 9.86 3.92
C MET A 309 -14.07 9.51 4.83
N ILE A 310 -14.06 8.36 5.51
CA ILE A 310 -15.07 7.99 6.50
C ILE A 310 -15.13 9.05 7.61
N VAL A 311 -13.99 9.41 8.18
CA VAL A 311 -13.89 10.41 9.24
C VAL A 311 -14.43 11.78 8.78
N GLU A 312 -14.04 12.22 7.58
CA GLU A 312 -14.46 13.51 7.06
C GLU A 312 -15.90 13.52 6.52
N SER A 313 -16.55 12.36 6.32
CA SER A 313 -17.95 12.26 5.94
C SER A 313 -18.92 12.40 7.13
N GLU A 314 -18.41 12.34 8.35
CA GLU A 314 -19.18 12.56 9.58
C GLU A 314 -19.13 14.04 9.97
N ASP A 315 -20.29 14.63 10.28
CA ASP A 315 -20.40 16.03 10.69
C ASP A 315 -20.42 16.21 12.22
N ASN A 316 -20.90 15.19 12.96
CA ASN A 316 -20.94 15.25 14.41
C ASN A 316 -19.52 15.12 14.99
N TYR A 317 -19.12 16.12 15.78
CA TYR A 317 -17.77 16.20 16.36
C TYR A 317 -17.40 14.99 17.23
N TRP A 318 -18.28 14.53 18.12
CA TRP A 318 -18.01 13.39 19.01
C TRP A 318 -17.97 12.08 18.25
N MET A 319 -18.89 11.90 17.30
CA MET A 319 -18.91 10.71 16.45
C MET A 319 -17.65 10.64 15.58
N LYS A 320 -17.19 11.76 15.04
CA LYS A 320 -15.92 11.86 14.29
C LYS A 320 -14.74 11.34 15.13
N TRP A 321 -14.61 11.77 16.39
CA TRP A 321 -13.56 11.30 17.29
C TRP A 321 -13.71 9.82 17.63
N TYR A 322 -14.92 9.33 17.85
CA TYR A 322 -15.17 7.91 18.04
C TYR A 322 -14.70 7.08 16.84
N ILE A 323 -15.04 7.50 15.61
CA ILE A 323 -14.59 6.85 14.37
C ILE A 323 -13.06 6.85 14.26
N VAL A 324 -12.41 7.98 14.53
CA VAL A 324 -10.94 8.09 14.51
C VAL A 324 -10.32 7.11 15.49
N ILE A 325 -10.77 7.12 16.74
CA ILE A 325 -10.22 6.22 17.76
C ILE A 325 -10.45 4.75 17.37
N ALA A 326 -11.67 4.39 16.97
CA ALA A 326 -12.00 3.02 16.58
C ALA A 326 -11.16 2.53 15.40
N LEU A 327 -11.09 3.29 14.31
CA LEU A 327 -10.37 2.88 13.10
C LEU A 327 -8.85 2.90 13.30
N VAL A 328 -8.29 3.99 13.85
CA VAL A 328 -6.84 4.10 14.04
C VAL A 328 -6.34 3.07 15.04
N SER A 329 -7.04 2.86 16.18
CA SER A 329 -6.63 1.83 17.12
C SER A 329 -6.69 0.44 16.51
N THR A 330 -7.74 0.12 15.77
CA THR A 330 -7.88 -1.19 15.11
C THR A 330 -6.75 -1.46 14.13
N VAL A 331 -6.50 -0.54 13.18
CA VAL A 331 -5.44 -0.77 12.18
C VAL A 331 -4.05 -0.77 12.82
N THR A 332 -3.82 0.06 13.85
CA THR A 332 -2.54 0.11 14.56
C THR A 332 -2.30 -1.16 15.39
N LEU A 333 -3.30 -1.64 16.12
CA LEU A 333 -3.19 -2.86 16.92
C LEU A 333 -3.00 -4.10 16.01
N SER A 334 -3.78 -4.20 14.93
CA SER A 334 -3.60 -5.26 13.93
C SER A 334 -2.21 -5.26 13.33
N SER A 335 -1.71 -4.09 12.93
CA SER A 335 -0.38 -3.93 12.35
C SER A 335 0.73 -4.25 13.37
N SER A 336 0.58 -3.78 14.60
CA SER A 336 1.53 -4.07 15.69
C SER A 336 1.58 -5.56 16.02
N TYR A 337 0.42 -6.23 16.03
CA TYR A 337 0.35 -7.66 16.23
C TYR A 337 1.05 -8.44 15.10
N VAL A 338 0.81 -8.05 13.84
CA VAL A 338 1.49 -8.67 12.69
C VAL A 338 3.00 -8.45 12.75
N ILE A 339 3.46 -7.22 13.03
CA ILE A 339 4.90 -6.92 13.19
C ILE A 339 5.50 -7.78 14.31
N TYR A 340 4.82 -7.88 15.47
CA TYR A 340 5.30 -8.68 16.58
C TYR A 340 5.39 -10.17 16.24
N ARG A 341 4.38 -10.71 15.55
CA ARG A 341 4.36 -12.12 15.11
C ARG A 341 5.33 -12.40 13.95
N GLN A 342 5.63 -11.38 13.15
CA GLN A 342 6.55 -11.44 12.02
C GLN A 342 7.96 -10.93 12.37
N LEU A 343 8.39 -11.07 13.62
CA LEU A 343 9.78 -10.74 14.02
C LEU A 343 10.83 -11.45 13.17
N HIS A 344 10.46 -12.57 12.53
CA HIS A 344 11.29 -13.31 11.57
C HIS A 344 11.63 -12.51 10.30
N HIS A 345 10.93 -11.41 9.98
CA HIS A 345 11.30 -10.50 8.89
C HIS A 345 12.48 -9.59 9.22
N GLU A 346 13.04 -9.68 10.43
CA GLU A 346 14.25 -8.95 10.84
C GLU A 346 14.18 -7.43 10.62
N ILE A 347 12.96 -6.85 10.76
CA ILE A 347 12.77 -5.40 10.64
C ILE A 347 13.26 -4.69 11.90
N PHE A 348 13.23 -5.37 13.05
CA PHE A 348 13.71 -4.87 14.33
C PHE A 348 14.78 -5.81 14.93
N PRO A 349 15.83 -5.24 15.58
CA PRO A 349 16.10 -3.82 15.76
C PRO A 349 16.53 -3.14 14.46
N TYR A 350 16.02 -1.91 14.26
CA TYR A 350 16.41 -1.11 13.10
C TYR A 350 17.88 -0.69 13.18
N ARG A 351 18.63 -0.85 12.08
CA ARG A 351 20.05 -0.46 11.97
C ARG A 351 20.26 0.50 10.81
N TRP A 352 21.14 1.47 11.03
CA TRP A 352 21.58 2.42 10.01
C TRP A 352 22.91 2.01 9.42
N ILE A 353 23.19 2.46 8.19
CA ILE A 353 24.49 2.27 7.54
C ILE A 353 25.66 2.90 8.35
N PHE A 354 25.38 3.84 9.23
CA PHE A 354 26.38 4.50 10.09
C PHE A 354 26.65 3.73 11.40
N ASN A 355 25.83 2.73 11.74
CA ASN A 355 25.96 1.88 12.93
C ASN A 355 26.19 0.41 12.51
N LYS A 356 27.22 0.20 11.70
CA LYS A 356 27.63 -1.14 11.23
C LYS A 356 28.24 -1.95 12.35
#